data_4469081561c105ce93642c03bc28ac17
#
_entry.id   4469081561c105ce93642c03bc28ac17
#
_cell.length_a   1.000
_cell.length_b   1.000
_cell.length_c   1.000
_cell.angle_alpha   90.00
_cell.angle_beta   90.00
_cell.angle_gamma   90.00
#
_symmetry.space_group_name_H-M   'P 1'
#
loop_
_entity.id
_entity.type
_entity.pdbx_description
1 polymer ?
#
loop_
_entity_poly.entity_id
_entity_poly.type
_entity_poly.pdbx_seq_one_letter_code
_entity_poly.pdbx_strand_id
1 'polypeptide(L)'
;DEKKLYVSDSEKLHILVFDVKPDGTLSEGKVFAELPGSTDKGVPDGMKVDNKGNVYCTGSGGVWIFSPTGKLLNKISVPEKATNLAWGNQNYQTLYITAGNSVYRIPLNAVGNK
;
A
#
# COMPACT_ATOMS: atom_id res chain seq x y z
N ASP A 1 7.64 9.26 -10.26
CA ASP A 1 8.59 9.25 -11.39
C ASP A 1 8.35 8.09 -12.36
N GLU A 2 7.40 7.20 -12.01
CA GLU A 2 6.98 6.05 -12.82
C GLU A 2 8.12 5.05 -13.16
N LYS A 3 9.12 4.97 -12.28
CA LYS A 3 10.26 4.06 -12.47
C LYS A 3 10.06 2.70 -11.82
N LYS A 4 9.09 2.57 -10.96
CA LYS A 4 8.75 1.31 -10.25
C LYS A 4 7.28 0.98 -10.45
N LEU A 5 6.99 -0.30 -10.61
CA LEU A 5 5.64 -0.83 -10.57
C LEU A 5 5.53 -1.83 -9.41
N TYR A 6 4.55 -1.60 -8.54
CA TYR A 6 4.27 -2.49 -7.42
C TYR A 6 3.01 -3.30 -7.71
N VAL A 7 3.05 -4.58 -7.43
CA VAL A 7 1.92 -5.50 -7.63
C VAL A 7 1.67 -6.28 -6.34
N SER A 8 0.46 -6.19 -5.81
CA SER A 8 0.05 -6.98 -4.64
C SER A 8 -0.41 -8.37 -5.10
N ASP A 9 0.00 -9.39 -4.37
CA ASP A 9 -0.45 -10.78 -4.57
C ASP A 9 -1.23 -11.22 -3.35
N SER A 10 -2.54 -11.32 -3.50
CA SER A 10 -3.47 -11.65 -2.41
C SER A 10 -3.37 -13.10 -1.94
N GLU A 11 -2.86 -13.99 -2.77
CA GLU A 11 -2.70 -15.40 -2.41
C GLU A 11 -1.36 -15.67 -1.73
N LYS A 12 -0.29 -15.11 -2.28
CA LYS A 12 1.06 -15.27 -1.73
C LYS A 12 1.36 -14.31 -0.59
N LEU A 13 0.47 -13.35 -0.33
CA LEU A 13 0.55 -12.38 0.77
C LEU A 13 1.85 -11.56 0.71
N HIS A 14 2.18 -11.06 -0.48
CA HIS A 14 3.35 -10.20 -0.66
C HIS A 14 3.11 -9.14 -1.72
N ILE A 15 4.05 -8.21 -1.81
CA ILE A 15 4.12 -7.20 -2.86
C ILE A 15 5.34 -7.51 -3.70
N LEU A 16 5.15 -7.55 -5.02
CA LEU A 16 6.26 -7.60 -5.99
C LEU A 16 6.60 -6.19 -6.45
N VAL A 17 7.85 -5.96 -6.78
CA VAL A 17 8.31 -4.73 -7.41
C VAL A 17 9.04 -5.04 -8.71
N PHE A 18 8.78 -4.20 -9.71
CA PHE A 18 9.40 -4.26 -11.03
C PHE A 18 10.02 -2.90 -11.34
N ASP A 19 11.16 -2.89 -12.00
CA ASP A 19 11.68 -1.66 -12.61
C ASP A 19 10.98 -1.44 -13.95
N VAL A 20 10.58 -0.20 -14.21
CA VAL A 20 10.02 0.20 -15.51
C VAL A 20 11.17 0.71 -16.35
N LYS A 21 11.44 0.02 -17.47
CA LYS A 21 12.53 0.38 -18.38
C LYS A 21 12.15 1.57 -19.27
N PRO A 22 13.14 2.27 -19.87
CA PRO A 22 12.82 3.41 -20.73
C PRO A 22 11.90 3.10 -21.90
N ASP A 23 11.88 1.85 -22.40
CA ASP A 23 10.99 1.42 -23.48
C ASP A 23 9.58 1.02 -23.00
N GLY A 24 9.31 1.15 -21.69
CA GLY A 24 8.02 0.80 -21.10
C GLY A 24 7.86 -0.65 -20.69
N THR A 25 8.86 -1.51 -20.95
CA THR A 25 8.84 -2.90 -20.49
C THR A 25 9.29 -2.99 -19.03
N LEU A 26 9.04 -4.14 -18.41
CA LEU A 26 9.38 -4.38 -17.01
C LEU A 26 10.61 -5.28 -16.89
N SER A 27 11.38 -5.06 -15.83
CA SER A 27 12.40 -5.99 -15.39
C SER A 27 11.77 -7.26 -14.82
N GLU A 28 12.60 -8.23 -14.44
CA GLU A 28 12.14 -9.35 -13.63
C GLU A 28 11.65 -8.84 -12.27
N GLY A 29 10.50 -9.38 -11.80
CA GLY A 29 9.90 -9.00 -10.53
C GLY A 29 10.66 -9.58 -9.34
N LYS A 30 10.67 -8.83 -8.24
CA LYS A 30 11.25 -9.25 -6.96
C LYS A 30 10.25 -9.05 -5.86
N VAL A 31 10.32 -9.85 -4.80
CA VAL A 31 9.53 -9.62 -3.60
C VAL A 31 10.01 -8.34 -2.94
N PHE A 32 9.12 -7.38 -2.82
CA PHE A 32 9.38 -6.10 -2.16
C PHE A 32 9.14 -6.19 -0.66
N ALA A 33 8.02 -6.81 -0.27
CA ALA A 33 7.61 -6.93 1.13
C ALA A 33 6.63 -8.08 1.31
N GLU A 34 6.66 -8.69 2.48
CA GLU A 34 5.72 -9.72 2.91
C GLU A 34 4.66 -9.09 3.82
N LEU A 35 3.40 -9.51 3.64
CA LEU A 35 2.28 -9.12 4.50
C LEU A 35 1.62 -10.39 5.03
N PRO A 36 2.26 -11.10 5.97
CA PRO A 36 1.72 -12.37 6.44
C PRO A 36 0.34 -12.21 7.06
N GLY A 37 -0.53 -13.17 6.78
CA GLY A 37 -1.87 -13.20 7.34
C GLY A 37 -1.86 -13.49 8.83
N SER A 38 -2.96 -13.15 9.50
CA SER A 38 -3.18 -13.43 10.90
C SER A 38 -4.64 -13.83 11.11
N THR A 39 -5.11 -13.83 12.36
CA THR A 39 -6.53 -13.99 12.65
C THR A 39 -7.35 -12.78 12.21
N ASP A 40 -6.71 -11.64 11.97
CA ASP A 40 -7.35 -10.45 11.46
C ASP A 40 -7.70 -10.60 9.98
N LYS A 41 -8.77 -9.92 9.56
CA LYS A 41 -9.23 -9.96 8.17
C LYS A 41 -8.37 -9.08 7.28
N GLY A 42 -8.22 -9.50 6.04
CA GLY A 42 -7.57 -8.75 4.98
C GLY A 42 -6.41 -9.49 4.35
N VAL A 43 -6.15 -9.13 3.10
CA VAL A 43 -5.05 -9.64 2.27
C VAL A 43 -4.45 -8.46 1.52
N PRO A 44 -3.21 -8.57 1.01
CA PRO A 44 -2.67 -7.51 0.16
C PRO A 44 -3.60 -7.23 -1.01
N ASP A 45 -4.03 -5.96 -1.15
CA ASP A 45 -5.02 -5.56 -2.13
C ASP A 45 -4.67 -4.15 -2.64
N GLY A 46 -5.38 -3.10 -2.23
CA GLY A 46 -5.11 -1.74 -2.69
C GLY A 46 -3.78 -1.17 -2.20
N MET A 47 -3.12 -0.39 -3.04
CA MET A 47 -1.84 0.26 -2.72
C MET A 47 -1.81 1.71 -3.17
N LYS A 48 -1.10 2.53 -2.42
CA LYS A 48 -0.73 3.90 -2.79
C LYS A 48 0.68 4.19 -2.28
N VAL A 49 1.28 5.24 -2.80
CA VAL A 49 2.58 5.73 -2.32
C VAL A 49 2.45 7.16 -1.83
N ASP A 50 3.34 7.57 -0.93
CA ASP A 50 3.46 8.97 -0.55
C ASP A 50 4.59 9.65 -1.35
N ASN A 51 4.79 10.95 -1.12
CA ASN A 51 5.78 11.73 -1.85
C ASN A 51 7.23 11.41 -1.47
N LYS A 52 7.45 10.60 -0.45
CA LYS A 52 8.77 10.10 -0.04
C LYS A 52 9.03 8.69 -0.57
N GLY A 53 8.09 8.10 -1.30
CA GLY A 53 8.22 6.76 -1.85
C GLY A 53 7.83 5.64 -0.90
N ASN A 54 7.25 5.95 0.26
CA ASN A 54 6.72 4.93 1.15
C ASN A 54 5.49 4.28 0.53
N VAL A 55 5.35 2.97 0.68
CA VAL A 55 4.28 2.17 0.08
C VAL A 55 3.25 1.81 1.15
N TYR A 56 2.01 2.14 0.88
CA TYR A 56 0.85 1.85 1.75
C TYR A 56 0.04 0.74 1.07
N CYS A 57 -0.13 -0.39 1.74
CA CYS A 57 -0.88 -1.53 1.20
C CYS A 57 -1.88 -2.02 2.23
N THR A 58 -3.11 -2.25 1.80
CA THR A 58 -4.09 -2.93 2.66
C THR A 58 -3.66 -4.38 2.85
N GLY A 59 -3.88 -4.90 4.04
CA GLY A 59 -3.49 -6.26 4.41
C GLY A 59 -4.20 -6.70 5.68
N SER A 60 -3.73 -7.77 6.28
CA SER A 60 -4.34 -8.29 7.51
C SER A 60 -4.34 -7.23 8.62
N GLY A 61 -5.51 -6.90 9.14
CA GLY A 61 -5.69 -5.95 10.24
C GLY A 61 -5.75 -4.48 9.87
N GLY A 62 -5.49 -4.12 8.60
CA GLY A 62 -5.59 -2.73 8.18
C GLY A 62 -4.63 -2.32 7.06
N VAL A 63 -3.91 -1.24 7.25
CA VAL A 63 -2.96 -0.71 6.25
C VAL A 63 -1.54 -0.87 6.77
N TRP A 64 -0.69 -1.49 5.95
CA TRP A 64 0.73 -1.68 6.23
C TRP A 64 1.54 -0.65 5.47
N ILE A 65 2.51 -0.03 6.13
CA ILE A 65 3.32 1.05 5.55
C ILE A 65 4.78 0.61 5.49
N PHE A 66 5.34 0.62 4.28
CA PHE A 66 6.71 0.19 4.03
C PHE A 66 7.56 1.34 3.53
N SER A 67 8.84 1.34 3.91
CA SER A 67 9.83 2.26 3.33
C SER A 67 10.06 1.94 1.84
N PRO A 68 10.74 2.82 1.09
CA PRO A 68 11.10 2.53 -0.31
C PRO A 68 11.94 1.26 -0.49
N THR A 69 12.59 0.77 0.56
CA THR A 69 13.38 -0.47 0.52
C THR A 69 12.61 -1.71 0.96
N GLY A 70 11.31 -1.58 1.29
CA GLY A 70 10.47 -2.70 1.70
C GLY A 70 10.48 -3.00 3.19
N LYS A 71 11.06 -2.13 4.02
CA LYS A 71 11.05 -2.27 5.47
C LYS A 71 9.70 -1.82 6.03
N LEU A 72 9.08 -2.65 6.87
CA LEU A 72 7.83 -2.28 7.55
C LEU A 72 8.09 -1.14 8.54
N LEU A 73 7.40 -0.01 8.32
CA LEU A 73 7.51 1.17 9.18
C LEU A 73 6.41 1.22 10.24
N ASN A 74 5.17 0.90 9.84
CA ASN A 74 4.02 1.00 10.73
C ASN A 74 2.82 0.28 10.13
N LYS A 75 1.79 0.11 10.95
CA LYS A 75 0.47 -0.38 10.54
C LYS A 75 -0.60 0.55 11.07
N ILE A 76 -1.62 0.79 10.26
CA ILE A 76 -2.84 1.49 10.68
C ILE A 76 -3.90 0.43 10.90
N SER A 77 -4.37 0.27 12.14
CA SER A 77 -5.42 -0.70 12.45
C SER A 77 -6.76 -0.23 11.90
N VAL A 78 -7.46 -1.13 11.20
CA VAL A 78 -8.81 -0.90 10.69
C VAL A 78 -9.69 -2.06 11.16
N PRO A 79 -10.86 -1.77 11.78
CA PRO A 79 -11.66 -2.83 12.42
C PRO A 79 -12.40 -3.75 11.44
N GLU A 80 -12.43 -3.43 10.16
CA GLU A 80 -13.03 -4.25 9.10
C GLU A 80 -11.98 -4.61 8.07
N LYS A 81 -12.30 -5.52 7.15
CA LYS A 81 -11.40 -5.92 6.06
C LYS A 81 -11.12 -4.74 5.13
N ALA A 82 -9.92 -4.20 5.19
CA ALA A 82 -9.48 -3.11 4.30
C ALA A 82 -9.22 -3.66 2.90
N THR A 83 -9.70 -2.95 1.87
CA THR A 83 -9.61 -3.40 0.47
C THR A 83 -8.92 -2.41 -0.44
N ASN A 84 -9.06 -1.10 -0.17
CA ASN A 84 -8.42 -0.09 -1.01
C ASN A 84 -8.22 1.20 -0.21
N LEU A 85 -7.46 2.13 -0.77
CA LEU A 85 -7.15 3.40 -0.12
C LEU A 85 -6.84 4.45 -1.17
N ALA A 86 -7.00 5.73 -0.78
CA ALA A 86 -6.68 6.87 -1.63
C ALA A 86 -6.32 8.07 -0.77
N TRP A 87 -5.40 8.87 -1.25
CA TRP A 87 -5.09 10.17 -0.67
C TRP A 87 -6.16 11.18 -1.04
N GLY A 88 -6.49 12.05 -0.10
CA GLY A 88 -7.49 13.08 -0.33
C GLY A 88 -7.26 14.35 0.48
N ASN A 89 -8.25 15.24 0.40
CA ASN A 89 -8.23 16.61 0.90
C ASN A 89 -7.24 17.49 0.12
N GLN A 90 -7.26 18.79 0.39
CA GLN A 90 -6.49 19.78 -0.38
C GLN A 90 -4.99 19.56 -0.31
N ASN A 91 -4.49 19.11 0.84
CA ASN A 91 -3.06 18.91 1.07
C ASN A 91 -2.59 17.46 0.83
N TYR A 92 -3.48 16.56 0.43
CA TYR A 92 -3.18 15.12 0.25
C TYR A 92 -2.55 14.47 1.49
N GLN A 93 -3.00 14.88 2.67
CA GLN A 93 -2.53 14.31 3.94
C GLN A 93 -3.58 13.48 4.66
N THR A 94 -4.73 13.27 4.06
CA THR A 94 -5.76 12.39 4.61
C THR A 94 -5.85 11.13 3.78
N LEU A 95 -5.70 9.98 4.43
CA LEU A 95 -5.84 8.68 3.81
C LEU A 95 -7.28 8.18 4.02
N TYR A 96 -7.97 7.91 2.92
CA TYR A 96 -9.31 7.32 2.90
C TYR A 96 -9.18 5.83 2.62
N ILE A 97 -9.85 5.00 3.40
CA ILE A 97 -9.72 3.54 3.36
C ILE A 97 -11.10 2.93 3.22
N THR A 98 -11.33 2.14 2.17
CA THR A 98 -12.54 1.33 2.06
C THR A 98 -12.33 0.02 2.82
N ALA A 99 -13.27 -0.33 3.69
CA ALA A 99 -13.16 -1.52 4.51
C ALA A 99 -14.55 -2.04 4.86
N GLY A 100 -14.86 -3.27 4.45
CA GLY A 100 -16.16 -3.87 4.71
C GLY A 100 -17.30 -3.00 4.19
N ASN A 101 -18.19 -2.58 5.08
CA ASN A 101 -19.33 -1.73 4.77
C ASN A 101 -19.06 -0.23 5.00
N SER A 102 -17.81 0.15 5.25
CA SER A 102 -17.45 1.48 5.73
C SER A 102 -16.34 2.12 4.92
N VAL A 103 -16.25 3.44 5.04
CA VAL A 103 -15.10 4.22 4.59
C VAL A 103 -14.52 4.90 5.82
N TYR A 104 -13.24 4.66 6.06
CA TYR A 104 -12.50 5.29 7.15
C TYR A 104 -11.61 6.38 6.60
N ARG A 105 -11.30 7.37 7.41
CA ARG A 105 -10.30 8.39 7.07
C ARG A 105 -9.38 8.63 8.26
N ILE A 106 -8.13 8.91 7.94
CA ILE A 106 -7.13 9.23 8.95
C ILE A 106 -6.21 10.34 8.43
N PRO A 107 -6.05 11.44 9.17
CA PRO A 107 -5.05 12.44 8.83
C PRO A 107 -3.65 11.93 9.17
N LEU A 108 -2.69 12.18 8.30
CA LEU A 108 -1.31 11.75 8.47
C LEU A 108 -0.37 12.94 8.26
N ASN A 109 0.86 12.81 8.75
CA ASN A 109 1.91 13.79 8.47
C ASN A 109 2.50 13.59 7.07
N ALA A 110 2.39 12.38 6.51
CA ALA A 110 2.83 12.08 5.16
C ALA A 110 1.91 12.76 4.13
N VAL A 111 2.49 13.11 2.99
CA VAL A 111 1.76 13.71 1.86
C VAL A 111 1.69 12.68 0.75
N GLY A 112 0.49 12.40 0.25
CA GLY A 112 0.28 11.46 -0.84
C GLY A 112 0.94 11.90 -2.13
N ASN A 113 1.29 10.93 -2.96
CA ASN A 113 1.79 11.18 -4.30
C ASN A 113 0.62 11.44 -5.24
N LYS A 114 0.70 12.53 -5.96
CA LYS A 114 -0.36 12.95 -6.88
C LYS A 114 -0.25 12.25 -8.23
#